data_45e8186ad9119314cc6b600b1a9b453b
#
_entry.id   45e8186ad9119314cc6b600b1a9b453b
#
_cell.length_a   1.000
_cell.length_b   1.000
_cell.length_c   1.000
_cell.angle_alpha   90.00
_cell.angle_beta   90.00
_cell.angle_gamma   90.00
#
_symmetry.space_group_name_H-M   'P 1'
#
loop_
_entity.id
_entity.type
_entity.pdbx_description
1 polymer ?
#
loop_
_entity_poly.entity_id
_entity_poly.type
_entity_poly.pdbx_seq_one_letter_code
_entity_poly.pdbx_strand_id
1 'polypeptide(L)'
;MTHPVAASKAELPPASITIGIDVSKDHLDAARHPGGDTVRVANTRKGQTALLRWIGDIKAVARVVFEPTGPYHRTLEERLAAVGIPQVKVNPRQARRFAEATGKLAKTDRVDALMLARYGALLDPVTRPVRTDIQNRLAELVAARRSLMRDRTATLNRLKTLTIGLLQRHARHRLRQIEAQVTSLDAATDALVAEDAHLSRRRDVLASIPGLGTVTAHALLADMPELGMMEEGQAAALAGLAPITRQSGTWRGRSFIQGGRATVRQALYMPAIVAMRFNPDLKRVYDRLIVKGKHAKIAITAIMRKLVVLANALLHKDRLWTPKAA
;
A
#
# COMPACT_ATOMS: atom_id res chain seq x y z
N MET A 1 -7.75 -46.30 18.43
CA MET A 1 -6.32 -45.97 18.46
C MET A 1 -5.91 -45.49 17.08
N THR A 2 -5.94 -44.20 16.87
CA THR A 2 -5.57 -43.55 15.62
C THR A 2 -4.29 -42.76 15.88
N HIS A 3 -3.19 -43.20 15.25
CA HIS A 3 -1.89 -42.52 15.29
C HIS A 3 -1.98 -41.12 14.64
N PRO A 4 -1.38 -40.07 15.24
CA PRO A 4 -1.25 -38.81 14.56
C PRO A 4 -0.21 -38.93 13.45
N VAL A 5 -0.62 -38.51 12.24
CA VAL A 5 0.28 -38.34 11.09
C VAL A 5 1.29 -37.25 11.45
N ALA A 6 2.56 -37.62 11.52
CA ALA A 6 3.67 -36.71 11.70
C ALA A 6 3.70 -35.74 10.51
N ALA A 7 3.53 -34.45 10.79
CA ALA A 7 3.76 -33.39 9.82
C ALA A 7 5.22 -33.46 9.38
N SER A 8 5.46 -33.76 8.12
CA SER A 8 6.75 -33.71 7.46
C SER A 8 7.36 -32.31 7.69
N LYS A 9 8.46 -32.23 8.43
CA LYS A 9 9.31 -31.04 8.43
C LYS A 9 9.81 -30.87 7.00
N ALA A 10 9.28 -29.87 6.30
CA ALA A 10 9.85 -29.44 5.04
C ALA A 10 11.33 -29.13 5.30
N GLU A 11 12.24 -29.86 4.66
CA GLU A 11 13.65 -29.54 4.67
C GLU A 11 13.83 -28.13 4.16
N LEU A 12 14.42 -27.28 4.99
CA LEU A 12 14.81 -25.92 4.60
C LEU A 12 15.77 -26.06 3.42
N PRO A 13 15.55 -25.35 2.30
CA PRO A 13 16.47 -25.38 1.18
C PRO A 13 17.88 -24.98 1.62
N PRO A 14 18.94 -25.42 0.93
CA PRO A 14 20.32 -25.10 1.30
C PRO A 14 20.47 -23.60 1.51
N ALA A 15 21.27 -23.22 2.51
CA ALA A 15 21.42 -21.89 3.06
C ALA A 15 21.26 -20.76 2.02
N SER A 16 20.06 -20.26 1.88
CA SER A 16 19.74 -19.23 0.90
C SER A 16 20.12 -17.84 1.44
N ILE A 17 20.91 -17.12 0.66
CA ILE A 17 21.41 -15.79 1.00
C ILE A 17 20.25 -14.79 0.94
N THR A 18 20.10 -14.00 2.00
CA THR A 18 19.25 -12.81 2.00
C THR A 18 20.11 -11.57 1.96
N ILE A 19 19.80 -10.66 1.04
CA ILE A 19 20.49 -9.37 0.92
C ILE A 19 19.59 -8.28 1.50
N GLY A 20 20.14 -7.48 2.43
CA GLY A 20 19.49 -6.23 2.88
C GLY A 20 20.14 -5.05 2.20
N ILE A 21 19.33 -4.07 1.75
CA ILE A 21 19.84 -2.85 1.11
C ILE A 21 19.20 -1.64 1.77
N ASP A 22 20.01 -0.78 2.35
CA ASP A 22 19.60 0.58 2.69
C ASP A 22 19.76 1.48 1.47
N VAL A 23 18.70 2.19 1.10
CA VAL A 23 18.61 2.96 -0.14
C VAL A 23 18.61 4.44 0.18
N SER A 24 19.63 5.17 -0.25
CA SER A 24 19.67 6.63 -0.25
C SER A 24 19.66 7.21 -1.66
N LYS A 25 19.61 8.53 -1.76
CA LYS A 25 19.69 9.23 -3.04
C LYS A 25 20.97 8.88 -3.79
N ASP A 26 22.11 8.92 -3.10
CA ASP A 26 23.43 8.88 -3.71
C ASP A 26 24.11 7.51 -3.56
N HIS A 27 23.72 6.68 -2.57
CA HIS A 27 24.36 5.41 -2.24
C HIS A 27 23.36 4.29 -1.96
N LEU A 28 23.85 3.07 -2.15
CA LEU A 28 23.24 1.82 -1.73
C LEU A 28 24.21 1.13 -0.79
N ASP A 29 23.79 0.88 0.44
CA ASP A 29 24.51 0.07 1.43
C ASP A 29 23.88 -1.32 1.43
N ALA A 30 24.63 -2.34 1.07
CA ALA A 30 24.14 -3.71 1.00
C ALA A 30 24.87 -4.60 2.00
N ALA A 31 24.14 -5.58 2.54
CA ALA A 31 24.66 -6.58 3.46
C ALA A 31 24.12 -7.97 3.16
N ARG A 32 24.93 -9.02 3.39
CA ARG A 32 24.53 -10.42 3.29
C ARG A 32 24.16 -11.02 4.63
N HIS A 33 23.21 -11.93 4.60
CA HIS A 33 22.91 -12.82 5.69
C HIS A 33 22.66 -14.25 5.15
N PRO A 34 23.33 -15.31 5.68
CA PRO A 34 24.41 -15.26 6.66
C PRO A 34 25.71 -14.69 6.09
N GLY A 35 26.73 -14.48 6.93
CA GLY A 35 28.07 -14.01 6.55
C GLY A 35 28.38 -12.59 7.06
N GLY A 36 27.47 -11.65 6.89
CA GLY A 36 27.66 -10.26 7.39
C GLY A 36 28.51 -9.37 6.49
N ASP A 37 28.92 -9.86 5.30
CA ASP A 37 29.64 -9.05 4.31
C ASP A 37 28.82 -7.84 3.88
N THR A 38 29.48 -6.71 3.74
CA THR A 38 28.85 -5.44 3.38
C THR A 38 29.57 -4.76 2.24
N VAL A 39 28.81 -4.01 1.42
CA VAL A 39 29.35 -3.17 0.34
C VAL A 39 28.57 -1.88 0.27
N ARG A 40 29.26 -0.77 -0.01
CA ARG A 40 28.66 0.52 -0.39
C ARG A 40 28.95 0.79 -1.86
N VAL A 41 27.91 1.10 -2.64
CA VAL A 41 28.02 1.48 -4.03
C VAL A 41 27.22 2.76 -4.30
N ALA A 42 27.57 3.50 -5.35
CA ALA A 42 26.77 4.64 -5.75
C ALA A 42 25.39 4.19 -6.28
N ASN A 43 24.33 4.96 -5.98
CA ASN A 43 22.98 4.68 -6.51
C ASN A 43 22.84 5.19 -7.95
N THR A 44 23.68 4.66 -8.82
CA THR A 44 23.75 4.92 -10.26
C THR A 44 23.69 3.60 -11.02
N ARG A 45 23.42 3.64 -12.31
CA ARG A 45 23.41 2.45 -13.16
C ARG A 45 24.71 1.63 -13.06
N LYS A 46 25.87 2.32 -13.01
CA LYS A 46 27.20 1.70 -12.85
C LYS A 46 27.36 1.05 -11.46
N GLY A 47 26.96 1.76 -10.40
CA GLY A 47 27.04 1.22 -9.03
C GLY A 47 26.08 0.04 -8.82
N GLN A 48 24.88 0.09 -9.37
CA GLN A 48 23.94 -1.04 -9.34
C GLN A 48 24.47 -2.26 -10.10
N THR A 49 25.23 -2.07 -11.19
CA THR A 49 25.95 -3.16 -11.87
C THR A 49 27.04 -3.76 -10.96
N ALA A 50 27.79 -2.93 -10.24
CA ALA A 50 28.77 -3.42 -9.26
C ALA A 50 28.09 -4.17 -8.11
N LEU A 51 26.91 -3.71 -7.64
CA LEU A 51 26.11 -4.41 -6.64
C LEU A 51 25.70 -5.81 -7.12
N LEU A 52 25.18 -5.95 -8.34
CA LEU A 52 24.82 -7.25 -8.91
C LEU A 52 26.02 -8.20 -9.02
N ARG A 53 27.20 -7.69 -9.37
CA ARG A 53 28.44 -8.49 -9.36
C ARG A 53 28.83 -8.93 -7.95
N TRP A 54 28.67 -8.05 -6.96
CA TRP A 54 28.94 -8.38 -5.56
C TRP A 54 27.93 -9.41 -5.02
N ILE A 55 26.66 -9.34 -5.43
CA ILE A 55 25.65 -10.36 -5.11
C ILE A 55 26.08 -11.74 -5.64
N GLY A 56 26.68 -11.83 -6.81
CA GLY A 56 27.22 -13.07 -7.36
C GLY A 56 26.14 -14.01 -7.88
N ASP A 57 26.11 -15.24 -7.41
CA ASP A 57 25.16 -16.25 -7.88
C ASP A 57 23.72 -15.89 -7.46
N ILE A 58 22.94 -15.47 -8.44
CA ILE A 58 21.54 -15.06 -8.25
C ILE A 58 20.67 -16.22 -7.78
N LYS A 59 20.98 -17.46 -8.16
CA LYS A 59 20.21 -18.65 -7.76
C LYS A 59 20.36 -18.96 -6.28
N ALA A 60 21.47 -18.54 -5.66
CA ALA A 60 21.68 -18.67 -4.22
C ALA A 60 20.94 -17.58 -3.41
N VAL A 61 20.39 -16.56 -4.06
CA VAL A 61 19.70 -15.45 -3.37
C VAL A 61 18.22 -15.77 -3.18
N ALA A 62 17.82 -15.98 -1.95
CA ALA A 62 16.41 -16.15 -1.61
C ALA A 62 15.60 -14.88 -1.87
N ARG A 63 16.17 -13.73 -1.50
CA ARG A 63 15.53 -12.42 -1.67
C ARG A 63 16.46 -11.25 -1.41
N VAL A 64 16.10 -10.10 -1.97
CA VAL A 64 16.64 -8.79 -1.61
C VAL A 64 15.57 -8.03 -0.82
N VAL A 65 15.95 -7.48 0.33
CA VAL A 65 15.07 -6.72 1.24
C VAL A 65 15.54 -5.29 1.33
N PHE A 66 14.66 -4.32 1.07
CA PHE A 66 15.02 -2.91 1.18
C PHE A 66 13.87 -2.05 1.70
N GLU A 67 14.25 -0.89 2.28
CA GLU A 67 13.30 0.14 2.68
C GLU A 67 13.09 1.10 1.51
N PRO A 68 11.85 1.33 1.05
CA PRO A 68 11.60 2.26 -0.05
C PRO A 68 11.75 3.69 0.42
N THR A 69 12.81 4.37 -0.01
CA THR A 69 13.10 5.78 0.28
C THR A 69 12.76 6.63 -0.93
N GLY A 70 11.70 7.42 -0.85
CA GLY A 70 11.24 8.28 -1.95
C GLY A 70 11.21 7.55 -3.30
N PRO A 71 11.64 8.19 -4.42
CA PRO A 71 11.74 7.55 -5.73
C PRO A 71 13.04 6.77 -5.95
N TYR A 72 14.02 6.87 -5.03
CA TYR A 72 15.41 6.45 -5.24
C TYR A 72 15.60 4.93 -5.35
N HIS A 73 14.62 4.13 -4.92
CA HIS A 73 14.65 2.68 -5.02
C HIS A 73 14.15 2.14 -6.38
N ARG A 74 13.48 2.95 -7.22
CA ARG A 74 12.77 2.47 -8.42
C ARG A 74 13.70 1.78 -9.42
N THR A 75 14.81 2.43 -9.78
CA THR A 75 15.79 1.86 -10.73
C THR A 75 16.46 0.60 -10.20
N LEU A 76 16.70 0.51 -8.89
CA LEU A 76 17.19 -0.71 -8.26
C LEU A 76 16.15 -1.84 -8.37
N GLU A 77 14.90 -1.55 -8.04
CA GLU A 77 13.76 -2.48 -8.12
C GLU A 77 13.62 -3.07 -9.53
N GLU A 78 13.63 -2.21 -10.56
CA GLU A 78 13.55 -2.62 -11.97
C GLU A 78 14.72 -3.53 -12.37
N ARG A 79 15.93 -3.21 -11.93
CA ARG A 79 17.11 -4.01 -12.24
C ARG A 79 17.14 -5.36 -11.54
N LEU A 80 16.73 -5.42 -10.27
CA LEU A 80 16.59 -6.69 -9.56
C LEU A 80 15.53 -7.58 -10.21
N ALA A 81 14.41 -6.97 -10.65
CA ALA A 81 13.37 -7.68 -11.38
C ALA A 81 13.87 -8.22 -12.74
N ALA A 82 14.60 -7.41 -13.49
CA ALA A 82 15.15 -7.79 -14.79
C ALA A 82 16.08 -9.02 -14.74
N VAL A 83 16.75 -9.24 -13.59
CA VAL A 83 17.60 -10.43 -13.36
C VAL A 83 16.89 -11.53 -12.58
N GLY A 84 15.59 -11.39 -12.29
CA GLY A 84 14.77 -12.40 -11.63
C GLY A 84 15.01 -12.56 -10.13
N ILE A 85 15.64 -11.60 -9.46
CA ILE A 85 15.86 -11.66 -8.01
C ILE A 85 14.56 -11.33 -7.27
N PRO A 86 14.06 -12.21 -6.38
CA PRO A 86 12.92 -11.91 -5.54
C PRO A 86 13.20 -10.75 -4.61
N GLN A 87 12.24 -9.81 -4.48
CA GLN A 87 12.46 -8.60 -3.71
C GLN A 87 11.29 -8.27 -2.78
N VAL A 88 11.63 -7.67 -1.65
CA VAL A 88 10.69 -7.31 -0.60
C VAL A 88 10.92 -5.86 -0.18
N LYS A 89 9.88 -5.05 -0.28
CA LYS A 89 9.84 -3.70 0.29
C LYS A 89 9.31 -3.77 1.72
N VAL A 90 10.12 -3.37 2.68
CA VAL A 90 9.76 -3.39 4.10
C VAL A 90 9.24 -2.02 4.54
N ASN A 91 8.21 -2.05 5.38
CA ASN A 91 7.74 -0.82 6.00
C ASN A 91 8.78 -0.31 7.01
N PRO A 92 9.22 0.98 6.95
CA PRO A 92 10.20 1.57 7.86
C PRO A 92 9.92 1.32 9.34
N ARG A 93 8.65 1.37 9.74
CA ARG A 93 8.24 1.07 11.12
C ARG A 93 8.47 -0.38 11.53
N GLN A 94 8.31 -1.32 10.60
CA GLN A 94 8.55 -2.75 10.86
C GLN A 94 10.04 -3.02 10.97
N ALA A 95 10.85 -2.48 10.05
CA ALA A 95 12.30 -2.57 10.10
C ALA A 95 12.85 -1.99 11.41
N ARG A 96 12.38 -0.81 11.81
CA ARG A 96 12.80 -0.17 13.07
C ARG A 96 12.43 -0.99 14.30
N ARG A 97 11.19 -1.49 14.40
CA ARG A 97 10.76 -2.34 15.53
C ARG A 97 11.52 -3.65 15.60
N PHE A 98 11.88 -4.22 14.47
CA PHE A 98 12.71 -5.42 14.41
C PHE A 98 14.13 -5.12 14.93
N ALA A 99 14.74 -4.01 14.53
CA ALA A 99 16.05 -3.58 15.04
C ALA A 99 16.01 -3.39 16.56
N GLU A 100 14.99 -2.71 17.09
CA GLU A 100 14.78 -2.51 18.53
C GLU A 100 14.60 -3.85 19.26
N ALA A 101 13.78 -4.77 18.73
CA ALA A 101 13.54 -6.10 19.31
C ALA A 101 14.80 -6.98 19.34
N THR A 102 15.75 -6.75 18.43
CA THR A 102 17.04 -7.46 18.39
C THR A 102 18.16 -6.74 19.15
N GLY A 103 17.84 -5.70 19.92
CA GLY A 103 18.80 -4.96 20.76
C GLY A 103 19.71 -4.03 19.98
N LYS A 104 19.44 -3.75 18.70
CA LYS A 104 20.25 -2.83 17.88
C LYS A 104 19.64 -1.44 17.89
N LEU A 105 20.15 -0.57 18.77
CA LEU A 105 19.73 0.82 18.92
C LEU A 105 20.52 1.78 18.03
N ALA A 106 21.76 1.43 17.68
CA ALA A 106 22.60 2.23 16.80
C ALA A 106 21.98 2.31 15.39
N LYS A 107 22.01 3.51 14.83
CA LYS A 107 21.52 3.76 13.46
C LYS A 107 22.68 4.24 12.60
N THR A 108 23.09 3.39 11.65
CA THR A 108 23.99 3.72 10.55
C THR A 108 23.54 2.93 9.32
N ASP A 109 23.75 3.44 8.12
CA ASP A 109 23.35 2.82 6.87
C ASP A 109 23.80 1.34 6.76
N ARG A 110 25.04 1.06 7.21
CA ARG A 110 25.59 -0.30 7.27
C ARG A 110 24.81 -1.20 8.25
N VAL A 111 24.47 -0.69 9.43
CA VAL A 111 23.67 -1.44 10.42
C VAL A 111 22.26 -1.66 9.92
N ASP A 112 21.67 -0.66 9.26
CA ASP A 112 20.33 -0.75 8.69
C ASP A 112 20.29 -1.81 7.57
N ALA A 113 21.28 -1.88 6.68
CA ALA A 113 21.40 -2.94 5.68
C ALA A 113 21.52 -4.35 6.30
N LEU A 114 22.37 -4.52 7.34
CA LEU A 114 22.50 -5.80 8.06
C LEU A 114 21.17 -6.20 8.73
N MET A 115 20.46 -5.25 9.32
CA MET A 115 19.16 -5.51 9.96
C MET A 115 18.09 -5.88 8.95
N LEU A 116 18.09 -5.27 7.74
CA LEU A 116 17.18 -5.64 6.65
C LEU A 116 17.47 -7.06 6.14
N ALA A 117 18.75 -7.45 6.00
CA ALA A 117 19.12 -8.81 5.61
C ALA A 117 18.63 -9.85 6.65
N ARG A 118 18.87 -9.59 7.94
CA ARG A 118 18.38 -10.45 9.03
C ARG A 118 16.85 -10.50 9.11
N TYR A 119 16.18 -9.35 8.91
CA TYR A 119 14.72 -9.27 8.84
C TYR A 119 14.17 -10.22 7.77
N GLY A 120 14.72 -10.17 6.56
CA GLY A 120 14.29 -11.02 5.47
C GLY A 120 14.54 -12.50 5.69
N ALA A 121 15.65 -12.84 6.34
CA ALA A 121 16.01 -14.23 6.64
C ALA A 121 15.15 -14.85 7.74
N LEU A 122 14.84 -14.08 8.79
CA LEU A 122 14.14 -14.59 9.99
C LEU A 122 12.61 -14.54 9.86
N LEU A 123 12.06 -13.54 9.17
CA LEU A 123 10.61 -13.34 9.09
C LEU A 123 10.00 -13.85 7.78
N ASP A 124 10.81 -14.28 6.84
CA ASP A 124 10.38 -14.83 5.54
C ASP A 124 9.24 -14.02 4.88
N PRO A 125 9.41 -12.70 4.68
CA PRO A 125 8.35 -11.86 4.18
C PRO A 125 7.99 -12.21 2.74
N VAL A 126 6.69 -12.23 2.44
CA VAL A 126 6.18 -12.57 1.11
C VAL A 126 6.71 -11.58 0.07
N THR A 127 7.31 -12.10 -0.99
CA THR A 127 7.72 -11.33 -2.17
C THR A 127 6.49 -10.87 -2.94
N ARG A 128 6.55 -9.66 -3.49
CA ARG A 128 5.47 -9.09 -4.29
C ARG A 128 5.98 -8.77 -5.69
N PRO A 129 5.15 -8.96 -6.72
CA PRO A 129 5.52 -8.56 -8.07
C PRO A 129 5.84 -7.07 -8.12
N VAL A 130 6.82 -6.71 -8.93
CA VAL A 130 7.19 -5.32 -9.20
C VAL A 130 6.06 -4.66 -9.97
N ARG A 131 5.80 -3.40 -9.68
CA ARG A 131 4.81 -2.63 -10.43
C ARG A 131 5.27 -2.46 -11.87
N THR A 132 4.34 -2.61 -12.79
CA THR A 132 4.56 -2.29 -14.20
C THR A 132 4.72 -0.77 -14.38
N ASP A 133 5.26 -0.35 -15.54
CA ASP A 133 5.38 1.08 -15.86
C ASP A 133 4.01 1.78 -15.82
N ILE A 134 2.98 1.16 -16.39
CA ILE A 134 1.62 1.72 -16.38
C ILE A 134 1.07 1.88 -14.95
N GLN A 135 1.37 0.94 -14.03
CA GLN A 135 0.99 1.04 -12.63
C GLN A 135 1.75 2.16 -11.90
N ASN A 136 3.02 2.39 -12.26
CA ASN A 136 3.81 3.48 -11.72
C ASN A 136 3.29 4.84 -12.20
N ARG A 137 2.99 4.99 -13.50
CA ARG A 137 2.37 6.19 -14.09
C ARG A 137 1.01 6.47 -13.46
N LEU A 138 0.17 5.46 -13.28
CA LEU A 138 -1.12 5.59 -12.60
C LEU A 138 -0.95 6.08 -11.15
N ALA A 139 -0.01 5.52 -10.40
CA ALA A 139 0.26 5.94 -9.03
C ALA A 139 0.74 7.40 -8.95
N GLU A 140 1.51 7.86 -9.92
CA GLU A 140 1.99 9.24 -10.01
C GLU A 140 0.84 10.23 -10.31
N LEU A 141 -0.01 9.94 -11.29
CA LEU A 141 -1.19 10.75 -11.61
C LEU A 141 -2.15 10.85 -10.42
N VAL A 142 -2.47 9.73 -9.77
CA VAL A 142 -3.34 9.70 -8.59
C VAL A 142 -2.73 10.47 -7.41
N ALA A 143 -1.41 10.40 -7.22
CA ALA A 143 -0.71 11.15 -6.16
C ALA A 143 -0.74 12.67 -6.45
N ALA A 144 -0.51 13.09 -7.70
CA ALA A 144 -0.59 14.49 -8.12
C ALA A 144 -2.01 15.04 -7.90
N ARG A 145 -3.03 14.31 -8.34
CA ARG A 145 -4.44 14.68 -8.11
C ARG A 145 -4.74 14.87 -6.62
N ARG A 146 -4.28 13.95 -5.79
CA ARG A 146 -4.47 14.02 -4.33
C ARG A 146 -3.80 15.24 -3.72
N SER A 147 -2.64 15.66 -4.24
CA SER A 147 -1.96 16.88 -3.82
C SER A 147 -2.78 18.11 -4.17
N LEU A 148 -3.27 18.22 -5.41
CA LEU A 148 -4.13 19.33 -5.85
C LEU A 148 -5.42 19.42 -5.02
N MET A 149 -6.03 18.29 -4.65
CA MET A 149 -7.22 18.28 -3.79
C MET A 149 -6.93 18.79 -2.38
N ARG A 150 -5.74 18.54 -1.84
CA ARG A 150 -5.29 19.13 -0.56
C ARG A 150 -5.09 20.64 -0.69
N ASP A 151 -4.44 21.09 -1.77
CA ASP A 151 -4.23 22.52 -2.06
C ASP A 151 -5.56 23.25 -2.25
N ARG A 152 -6.53 22.63 -2.94
CA ARG A 152 -7.90 23.13 -3.09
C ARG A 152 -8.54 23.35 -1.74
N THR A 153 -8.51 22.34 -0.88
CA THR A 153 -9.11 22.43 0.46
C THR A 153 -8.43 23.52 1.31
N ALA A 154 -7.12 23.59 1.29
CA ALA A 154 -6.35 24.62 2.00
C ALA A 154 -6.68 26.04 1.47
N THR A 155 -6.82 26.19 0.15
CA THR A 155 -7.17 27.47 -0.47
C THR A 155 -8.61 27.90 -0.14
N LEU A 156 -9.57 26.96 -0.18
CA LEU A 156 -10.95 27.20 0.22
C LEU A 156 -11.05 27.63 1.70
N ASN A 157 -10.29 26.98 2.58
CA ASN A 157 -10.30 27.35 4.00
C ASN A 157 -9.67 28.73 4.23
N ARG A 158 -8.59 29.08 3.54
CA ARG A 158 -8.01 30.43 3.59
C ARG A 158 -8.96 31.48 3.04
N LEU A 159 -9.66 31.20 1.95
CA LEU A 159 -10.60 32.14 1.33
C LEU A 159 -11.69 32.61 2.31
N LYS A 160 -12.11 31.75 3.26
CA LYS A 160 -13.13 32.10 4.28
C LYS A 160 -12.68 33.20 5.25
N THR A 161 -11.37 33.36 5.45
CA THR A 161 -10.80 34.31 6.41
C THR A 161 -10.18 35.55 5.76
N LEU A 162 -10.10 35.60 4.42
CA LEU A 162 -9.54 36.74 3.70
C LEU A 162 -10.55 37.90 3.64
N THR A 163 -10.13 39.08 4.06
CA THR A 163 -10.91 40.32 4.01
C THR A 163 -10.51 41.26 2.86
N ILE A 164 -9.25 41.16 2.40
CA ILE A 164 -8.68 42.00 1.34
C ILE A 164 -9.11 41.48 -0.03
N GLY A 165 -9.80 42.28 -0.83
CA GLY A 165 -10.34 41.91 -2.14
C GLY A 165 -9.30 41.38 -3.12
N LEU A 166 -8.07 41.96 -3.10
CA LEU A 166 -6.95 41.45 -3.92
C LEU A 166 -6.63 40.01 -3.59
N LEU A 167 -6.49 39.68 -2.31
CA LEU A 167 -6.17 38.33 -1.86
C LEU A 167 -7.30 37.32 -2.17
N GLN A 168 -8.55 37.75 -2.06
CA GLN A 168 -9.71 36.95 -2.46
C GLN A 168 -9.69 36.63 -3.96
N ARG A 169 -9.35 37.61 -4.82
CA ARG A 169 -9.21 37.39 -6.29
C ARG A 169 -8.10 36.38 -6.58
N HIS A 170 -6.94 36.50 -5.94
CA HIS A 170 -5.84 35.58 -6.12
C HIS A 170 -6.23 34.15 -5.68
N ALA A 171 -6.89 34.01 -4.53
CA ALA A 171 -7.37 32.71 -4.06
C ALA A 171 -8.38 32.06 -5.02
N ARG A 172 -9.34 32.84 -5.55
CA ARG A 172 -10.29 32.35 -6.56
C ARG A 172 -9.61 31.99 -7.88
N HIS A 173 -8.62 32.77 -8.31
CA HIS A 173 -7.84 32.44 -9.51
C HIS A 173 -7.10 31.12 -9.34
N ARG A 174 -6.42 30.92 -8.19
CA ARG A 174 -5.75 29.67 -7.86
C ARG A 174 -6.71 28.47 -7.82
N LEU A 175 -7.91 28.64 -7.28
CA LEU A 175 -8.94 27.59 -7.28
C LEU A 175 -9.31 27.16 -8.70
N ARG A 176 -9.52 28.10 -9.62
CA ARG A 176 -9.82 27.79 -11.03
C ARG A 176 -8.66 27.04 -11.70
N GLN A 177 -7.41 27.43 -11.43
CA GLN A 177 -6.22 26.71 -11.93
C GLN A 177 -6.18 25.27 -11.40
N ILE A 178 -6.41 25.08 -10.09
CA ILE A 178 -6.43 23.73 -9.49
C ILE A 178 -7.55 22.90 -10.12
N GLU A 179 -8.74 23.45 -10.31
CA GLU A 179 -9.87 22.73 -10.92
C GLU A 179 -9.58 22.30 -12.35
N ALA A 180 -8.99 23.17 -13.17
CA ALA A 180 -8.55 22.83 -14.53
C ALA A 180 -7.47 21.72 -14.53
N GLN A 181 -6.50 21.79 -13.62
CA GLN A 181 -5.46 20.77 -13.48
C GLN A 181 -6.03 19.43 -13.02
N VAL A 182 -6.99 19.43 -12.08
CA VAL A 182 -7.68 18.18 -11.64
C VAL A 182 -8.42 17.55 -12.81
N THR A 183 -9.17 18.33 -13.60
CA THR A 183 -9.86 17.83 -14.79
C THR A 183 -8.89 17.21 -15.80
N SER A 184 -7.76 17.87 -16.05
CA SER A 184 -6.71 17.34 -16.94
C SER A 184 -6.11 16.04 -16.42
N LEU A 185 -5.82 15.94 -15.10
CA LEU A 185 -5.30 14.71 -14.51
C LEU A 185 -6.34 13.58 -14.53
N ASP A 186 -7.62 13.87 -14.34
CA ASP A 186 -8.68 12.88 -14.42
C ASP A 186 -8.77 12.31 -15.85
N ALA A 187 -8.75 13.17 -16.88
CA ALA A 187 -8.74 12.75 -18.27
C ALA A 187 -7.49 11.93 -18.63
N ALA A 188 -6.29 12.36 -18.18
CA ALA A 188 -5.06 11.60 -18.39
C ALA A 188 -5.07 10.23 -17.69
N THR A 189 -5.68 10.16 -16.51
CA THR A 189 -5.81 8.90 -15.76
C THR A 189 -6.78 7.94 -16.46
N ASP A 190 -7.91 8.44 -16.95
CA ASP A 190 -8.88 7.65 -17.72
C ASP A 190 -8.25 7.11 -19.01
N ALA A 191 -7.51 7.94 -19.75
CA ALA A 191 -6.79 7.53 -20.96
C ALA A 191 -5.74 6.46 -20.65
N LEU A 192 -4.91 6.67 -19.62
CA LEU A 192 -3.90 5.69 -19.22
C LEU A 192 -4.51 4.33 -18.84
N VAL A 193 -5.61 4.33 -18.11
CA VAL A 193 -6.28 3.07 -17.71
C VAL A 193 -6.92 2.40 -18.93
N ALA A 194 -7.36 3.15 -19.94
CA ALA A 194 -7.91 2.60 -21.18
C ALA A 194 -6.84 1.95 -22.09
N GLU A 195 -5.56 2.32 -21.95
CA GLU A 195 -4.44 1.70 -22.68
C GLU A 195 -4.21 0.23 -22.27
N ASP A 196 -4.66 -0.18 -21.06
CA ASP A 196 -4.47 -1.52 -20.52
C ASP A 196 -5.83 -2.19 -20.24
N ALA A 197 -6.15 -3.21 -21.01
CA ALA A 197 -7.43 -3.92 -20.91
C ALA A 197 -7.65 -4.54 -19.51
N HIS A 198 -6.59 -5.03 -18.86
CA HIS A 198 -6.68 -5.61 -17.51
C HIS A 198 -6.98 -4.54 -16.46
N LEU A 199 -6.30 -3.38 -16.51
CA LEU A 199 -6.61 -2.26 -15.61
C LEU A 199 -8.01 -1.70 -15.87
N SER A 200 -8.40 -1.56 -17.13
CA SER A 200 -9.75 -1.12 -17.52
C SER A 200 -10.83 -2.06 -16.95
N ARG A 201 -10.66 -3.37 -17.12
CA ARG A 201 -11.58 -4.35 -16.53
C ARG A 201 -11.67 -4.26 -15.03
N ARG A 202 -10.54 -4.13 -14.35
CA ARG A 202 -10.49 -3.97 -12.89
C ARG A 202 -11.16 -2.68 -12.41
N ARG A 203 -10.99 -1.57 -13.15
CA ARG A 203 -11.72 -0.31 -12.89
C ARG A 203 -13.22 -0.53 -12.98
N ASP A 204 -13.69 -1.22 -14.02
CA ASP A 204 -15.12 -1.45 -14.25
C ASP A 204 -15.73 -2.32 -13.15
N VAL A 205 -15.02 -3.36 -12.71
CA VAL A 205 -15.43 -4.18 -11.56
C VAL A 205 -15.57 -3.33 -10.31
N LEU A 206 -14.61 -2.46 -10.02
CA LEU A 206 -14.65 -1.58 -8.84
C LEU A 206 -15.77 -0.55 -8.95
N ALA A 207 -15.90 0.10 -10.10
CA ALA A 207 -16.91 1.14 -10.34
C ALA A 207 -18.35 0.57 -10.37
N SER A 208 -18.53 -0.74 -10.57
CA SER A 208 -19.84 -1.39 -10.49
C SER A 208 -20.40 -1.43 -9.05
N ILE A 209 -19.56 -1.26 -8.02
CA ILE A 209 -19.99 -1.27 -6.63
C ILE A 209 -20.68 0.05 -6.29
N PRO A 210 -21.98 0.06 -5.92
CA PRO A 210 -22.65 1.30 -5.54
C PRO A 210 -21.94 2.03 -4.42
N GLY A 211 -21.53 3.27 -4.72
CA GLY A 211 -20.72 4.11 -3.84
C GLY A 211 -19.26 4.24 -4.24
N LEU A 212 -18.73 3.37 -5.08
CA LEU A 212 -17.38 3.48 -5.64
C LEU A 212 -17.45 4.11 -7.05
N GLY A 213 -17.11 5.37 -7.17
CA GLY A 213 -16.95 6.04 -8.47
C GLY A 213 -15.56 5.78 -9.08
N THR A 214 -15.40 6.16 -10.35
CA THR A 214 -14.17 5.99 -11.15
C THR A 214 -12.92 6.52 -10.44
N VAL A 215 -12.98 7.72 -9.85
CA VAL A 215 -11.87 8.32 -9.09
C VAL A 215 -11.42 7.44 -7.92
N THR A 216 -12.36 6.82 -7.22
CA THR A 216 -12.02 5.90 -6.12
C THR A 216 -11.47 4.58 -6.66
N ALA A 217 -11.99 4.07 -7.77
CA ALA A 217 -11.46 2.90 -8.45
C ALA A 217 -9.99 3.13 -8.84
N HIS A 218 -9.67 4.26 -9.47
CA HIS A 218 -8.29 4.64 -9.80
C HIS A 218 -7.39 4.73 -8.56
N ALA A 219 -7.89 5.33 -7.48
CA ALA A 219 -7.14 5.42 -6.22
C ALA A 219 -6.86 4.03 -5.62
N LEU A 220 -7.81 3.10 -5.67
CA LEU A 220 -7.61 1.73 -5.20
C LEU A 220 -6.62 0.96 -6.09
N LEU A 221 -6.71 1.08 -7.42
CA LEU A 221 -5.78 0.43 -8.35
C LEU A 221 -4.34 0.96 -8.18
N ALA A 222 -4.20 2.27 -7.95
CA ALA A 222 -2.90 2.91 -7.73
C ALA A 222 -2.28 2.59 -6.36
N ASP A 223 -3.08 2.71 -5.30
CA ASP A 223 -2.58 2.60 -3.93
C ASP A 223 -2.62 1.17 -3.37
N MET A 224 -3.34 0.25 -4.01
CA MET A 224 -3.54 -1.14 -3.56
C MET A 224 -3.60 -2.11 -4.76
N PRO A 225 -2.51 -2.20 -5.57
CA PRO A 225 -2.48 -3.05 -6.76
C PRO A 225 -2.69 -4.55 -6.45
N GLU A 226 -2.39 -4.98 -5.22
CA GLU A 226 -2.59 -6.34 -4.73
C GLU A 226 -4.07 -6.72 -4.50
N LEU A 227 -4.98 -5.76 -4.60
CA LEU A 227 -6.41 -6.00 -4.41
C LEU A 227 -6.91 -7.06 -5.41
N GLY A 228 -7.64 -8.05 -4.94
CA GLY A 228 -8.03 -9.23 -5.72
C GLY A 228 -7.12 -10.44 -5.57
N MET A 229 -5.95 -10.28 -4.94
CA MET A 229 -4.97 -11.36 -4.71
C MET A 229 -4.80 -11.69 -3.22
N MET A 230 -5.62 -11.13 -2.35
CA MET A 230 -5.48 -11.22 -0.89
C MET A 230 -6.68 -11.90 -0.27
N GLU A 231 -6.47 -12.48 0.92
CA GLU A 231 -7.57 -12.86 1.80
C GLU A 231 -8.28 -11.62 2.37
N GLU A 232 -9.53 -11.79 2.82
CA GLU A 232 -10.37 -10.71 3.37
C GLU A 232 -9.68 -9.96 4.51
N GLY A 233 -9.07 -10.71 5.43
CA GLY A 233 -8.35 -10.16 6.58
C GLY A 233 -7.14 -9.34 6.17
N GLN A 234 -6.39 -9.81 5.18
CA GLN A 234 -5.21 -9.14 4.64
C GLN A 234 -5.60 -7.83 3.93
N ALA A 235 -6.67 -7.85 3.11
CA ALA A 235 -7.17 -6.66 2.43
C ALA A 235 -7.61 -5.57 3.45
N ALA A 236 -8.34 -5.96 4.49
CA ALA A 236 -8.75 -5.05 5.55
C ALA A 236 -7.55 -4.50 6.35
N ALA A 237 -6.56 -5.35 6.68
CA ALA A 237 -5.35 -4.95 7.41
C ALA A 237 -4.48 -4.00 6.59
N LEU A 238 -4.27 -4.29 5.30
CA LEU A 238 -3.48 -3.45 4.41
C LEU A 238 -4.13 -2.07 4.19
N ALA A 239 -5.46 -2.00 4.14
CA ALA A 239 -6.20 -0.74 4.14
C ALA A 239 -6.18 -0.03 5.51
N GLY A 240 -5.70 -0.69 6.58
CA GLY A 240 -5.71 -0.18 7.95
C GLY A 240 -7.11 -0.07 8.54
N LEU A 241 -8.02 -0.97 8.13
CA LEU A 241 -9.41 -1.02 8.55
C LEU A 241 -9.72 -2.28 9.38
N ALA A 242 -8.74 -3.16 9.60
CA ALA A 242 -8.88 -4.28 10.52
C ALA A 242 -8.88 -3.75 11.97
N PRO A 243 -9.88 -4.12 12.80
CA PRO A 243 -9.89 -3.73 14.20
C PRO A 243 -8.77 -4.45 14.96
N ILE A 244 -8.02 -3.69 15.74
CA ILE A 244 -6.99 -4.18 16.64
C ILE A 244 -7.62 -4.20 18.04
N THR A 245 -7.66 -5.35 18.66
CA THR A 245 -8.13 -5.53 20.02
C THR A 245 -6.94 -5.53 20.98
N ARG A 246 -7.06 -4.84 22.09
CA ARG A 246 -6.10 -4.89 23.20
C ARG A 246 -6.82 -5.48 24.41
N GLN A 247 -6.34 -6.63 24.85
CA GLN A 247 -6.89 -7.35 26.01
C GLN A 247 -5.71 -7.91 26.81
N SER A 248 -5.79 -7.85 28.13
CA SER A 248 -4.80 -8.41 29.01
C SER A 248 -5.49 -8.87 30.32
N GLY A 249 -5.41 -10.14 30.61
CA GLY A 249 -6.12 -10.73 31.75
C GLY A 249 -7.64 -10.47 31.71
N THR A 250 -8.16 -9.88 32.77
CA THR A 250 -9.59 -9.48 32.87
C THR A 250 -9.91 -8.16 32.15
N TRP A 251 -8.90 -7.36 31.79
CA TRP A 251 -9.11 -6.08 31.14
C TRP A 251 -9.46 -6.25 29.64
N ARG A 252 -10.58 -5.67 29.23
CA ARG A 252 -11.05 -5.64 27.85
C ARG A 252 -11.08 -4.21 27.34
N GLY A 253 -10.06 -3.83 26.54
CA GLY A 253 -9.98 -2.53 25.91
C GLY A 253 -10.88 -2.41 24.68
N ARG A 254 -11.13 -1.16 24.27
CA ARG A 254 -11.87 -0.87 23.02
C ARG A 254 -11.03 -1.24 21.81
N SER A 255 -11.65 -1.86 20.80
CA SER A 255 -11.00 -2.07 19.50
C SER A 255 -10.87 -0.76 18.74
N PHE A 256 -9.76 -0.57 18.04
CA PHE A 256 -9.47 0.61 17.22
C PHE A 256 -8.77 0.19 15.92
N ILE A 257 -8.79 1.07 14.91
CA ILE A 257 -8.07 0.85 13.66
C ILE A 257 -6.72 1.57 13.70
N GLN A 258 -5.66 0.92 13.20
CA GLN A 258 -4.31 1.50 13.14
C GLN A 258 -3.51 0.88 11.98
N GLY A 259 -2.50 1.62 11.52
CA GLY A 259 -1.58 1.13 10.48
C GLY A 259 -2.19 1.14 9.09
N GLY A 260 -1.72 0.25 8.24
CA GLY A 260 -2.12 0.15 6.83
C GLY A 260 -1.87 1.41 6.00
N ARG A 261 -2.42 1.43 4.79
CA ARG A 261 -2.27 2.53 3.83
C ARG A 261 -3.30 3.64 4.12
N ALA A 262 -2.86 4.74 4.70
CA ALA A 262 -3.73 5.87 5.05
C ALA A 262 -4.45 6.45 3.81
N THR A 263 -3.79 6.45 2.66
CA THR A 263 -4.35 6.93 1.39
C THR A 263 -5.57 6.12 0.96
N VAL A 264 -5.54 4.79 1.12
CA VAL A 264 -6.67 3.89 0.85
C VAL A 264 -7.84 4.19 1.80
N ARG A 265 -7.57 4.37 3.09
CA ARG A 265 -8.62 4.74 4.05
C ARG A 265 -9.28 6.07 3.70
N GLN A 266 -8.48 7.08 3.34
CA GLN A 266 -9.01 8.39 2.93
C GLN A 266 -9.87 8.28 1.67
N ALA A 267 -9.43 7.51 0.68
CA ALA A 267 -10.17 7.29 -0.56
C ALA A 267 -11.51 6.56 -0.32
N LEU A 268 -11.61 5.70 0.68
CA LEU A 268 -12.82 4.91 0.97
C LEU A 268 -13.85 5.63 1.86
N TYR A 269 -13.51 6.77 2.47
CA TYR A 269 -14.41 7.42 3.43
C TYR A 269 -15.69 7.96 2.76
N MET A 270 -15.56 8.77 1.71
CA MET A 270 -16.74 9.29 0.99
C MET A 270 -17.53 8.18 0.28
N PRO A 271 -16.90 7.23 -0.42
CA PRO A 271 -17.57 6.03 -0.91
C PRO A 271 -18.40 5.29 0.13
N ALA A 272 -17.90 5.15 1.36
CA ALA A 272 -18.65 4.50 2.43
C ALA A 272 -19.92 5.28 2.81
N ILE A 273 -19.86 6.62 2.83
CA ILE A 273 -21.02 7.49 3.08
C ILE A 273 -22.06 7.35 1.95
N VAL A 274 -21.63 7.22 0.71
CA VAL A 274 -22.53 6.99 -0.44
C VAL A 274 -23.09 5.57 -0.38
N ALA A 275 -22.25 4.58 -0.16
CA ALA A 275 -22.65 3.17 -0.13
C ALA A 275 -23.64 2.83 0.99
N MET A 276 -23.53 3.45 2.18
CA MET A 276 -24.50 3.24 3.24
C MET A 276 -25.91 3.77 2.91
N ARG A 277 -26.06 4.54 1.83
CA ARG A 277 -27.36 5.05 1.35
C ARG A 277 -27.86 4.28 0.13
N PHE A 278 -26.98 3.99 -0.82
CA PHE A 278 -27.35 3.51 -2.16
C PHE A 278 -27.00 2.03 -2.42
N ASN A 279 -26.17 1.42 -1.57
CA ASN A 279 -25.89 -0.02 -1.66
C ASN A 279 -26.80 -0.76 -0.67
N PRO A 280 -27.78 -1.57 -1.11
CA PRO A 280 -28.77 -2.18 -0.22
C PRO A 280 -28.14 -3.11 0.82
N ASP A 281 -27.07 -3.83 0.44
CA ASP A 281 -26.38 -4.74 1.34
C ASP A 281 -25.63 -3.99 2.45
N LEU A 282 -24.96 -2.90 2.09
CA LEU A 282 -24.19 -2.09 3.03
C LEU A 282 -25.09 -1.19 3.88
N LYS A 283 -26.21 -0.73 3.34
CA LYS A 283 -27.22 -0.01 4.09
C LYS A 283 -27.76 -0.86 5.23
N ARG A 284 -28.16 -2.11 4.95
CA ARG A 284 -28.62 -3.05 5.99
C ARG A 284 -27.58 -3.23 7.12
N VAL A 285 -26.30 -3.28 6.77
CA VAL A 285 -25.23 -3.38 7.77
C VAL A 285 -25.09 -2.11 8.58
N TYR A 286 -25.13 -0.93 7.96
CA TYR A 286 -25.06 0.35 8.64
C TYR A 286 -26.22 0.50 9.63
N ASP A 287 -27.45 0.34 9.17
CA ASP A 287 -28.67 0.49 9.98
C ASP A 287 -28.64 -0.46 11.20
N ARG A 288 -28.24 -1.72 11.01
CA ARG A 288 -28.08 -2.69 12.10
C ARG A 288 -27.04 -2.23 13.14
N LEU A 289 -25.94 -1.58 12.73
CA LEU A 289 -24.92 -1.08 13.65
C LEU A 289 -25.42 0.12 14.45
N ILE A 290 -26.19 1.00 13.83
CA ILE A 290 -26.81 2.15 14.49
C ILE A 290 -27.85 1.69 15.51
N VAL A 291 -28.73 0.76 15.15
CA VAL A 291 -29.72 0.16 16.08
C VAL A 291 -29.03 -0.50 17.29
N LYS A 292 -27.84 -1.10 17.09
CA LYS A 292 -27.01 -1.64 18.19
C LYS A 292 -26.28 -0.56 19.01
N GLY A 293 -26.59 0.71 18.85
CA GLY A 293 -25.99 1.83 19.60
C GLY A 293 -24.56 2.16 19.21
N LYS A 294 -24.06 1.73 18.04
CA LYS A 294 -22.71 2.09 17.59
C LYS A 294 -22.70 3.52 17.07
N HIS A 295 -21.67 4.28 17.46
CA HIS A 295 -21.48 5.65 16.97
C HIS A 295 -21.31 5.68 15.44
N ALA A 296 -21.88 6.67 14.76
CA ALA A 296 -21.90 6.79 13.30
C ALA A 296 -20.51 6.62 12.65
N LYS A 297 -19.45 7.23 13.21
CA LYS A 297 -18.07 7.07 12.68
C LYS A 297 -17.57 5.62 12.75
N ILE A 298 -17.97 4.85 13.78
CA ILE A 298 -17.62 3.44 13.90
C ILE A 298 -18.37 2.63 12.83
N ALA A 299 -19.66 2.92 12.62
CA ALA A 299 -20.46 2.28 11.58
C ALA A 299 -19.90 2.58 10.18
N ILE A 300 -19.56 3.85 9.86
CA ILE A 300 -18.90 4.23 8.60
C ILE A 300 -17.58 3.48 8.41
N THR A 301 -16.74 3.37 9.44
CA THR A 301 -15.49 2.60 9.37
C THR A 301 -15.73 1.12 9.08
N ALA A 302 -16.80 0.54 9.63
CA ALA A 302 -17.19 -0.84 9.32
C ALA A 302 -17.65 -0.98 7.85
N ILE A 303 -18.35 0.02 7.30
CA ILE A 303 -18.71 0.05 5.87
C ILE A 303 -17.46 0.17 4.99
N MET A 304 -16.50 1.05 5.33
CA MET A 304 -15.21 1.14 4.62
C MET A 304 -14.50 -0.21 4.57
N ARG A 305 -14.44 -0.94 5.69
CA ARG A 305 -13.88 -2.29 5.74
C ARG A 305 -14.63 -3.24 4.81
N LYS A 306 -15.96 -3.23 4.83
CA LYS A 306 -16.77 -4.08 3.96
C LYS A 306 -16.60 -3.74 2.49
N LEU A 307 -16.46 -2.46 2.15
CA LEU A 307 -16.19 -2.02 0.77
C LEU A 307 -14.85 -2.57 0.25
N VAL A 308 -13.77 -2.49 1.02
CA VAL A 308 -12.48 -3.02 0.55
C VAL A 308 -12.46 -4.53 0.45
N VAL A 309 -13.13 -5.23 1.36
CA VAL A 309 -13.29 -6.70 1.31
C VAL A 309 -14.14 -7.10 0.11
N LEU A 310 -15.26 -6.40 -0.14
CA LEU A 310 -16.11 -6.63 -1.30
C LEU A 310 -15.36 -6.37 -2.61
N ALA A 311 -14.62 -5.25 -2.70
CA ALA A 311 -13.79 -4.93 -3.85
C ALA A 311 -12.75 -6.02 -4.12
N ASN A 312 -12.08 -6.51 -3.07
CA ASN A 312 -11.13 -7.62 -3.18
C ASN A 312 -11.80 -8.91 -3.71
N ALA A 313 -12.95 -9.27 -3.16
CA ALA A 313 -13.67 -10.48 -3.57
C ALA A 313 -14.19 -10.41 -5.00
N LEU A 314 -14.66 -9.25 -5.47
CA LEU A 314 -15.15 -9.06 -6.84
C LEU A 314 -14.01 -9.08 -7.86
N LEU A 315 -12.88 -8.45 -7.54
CA LEU A 315 -11.67 -8.49 -8.38
C LEU A 315 -11.08 -9.90 -8.44
N HIS A 316 -11.08 -10.65 -7.34
CA HIS A 316 -10.62 -12.05 -7.33
C HIS A 316 -11.47 -12.95 -8.24
N LYS A 317 -12.79 -12.69 -8.28
CA LYS A 317 -13.74 -13.46 -9.10
C LYS A 317 -13.96 -12.88 -10.50
N ASP A 318 -13.30 -11.79 -10.84
CA ASP A 318 -13.47 -11.02 -12.07
C ASP A 318 -14.95 -10.80 -12.45
N ARG A 319 -15.79 -10.42 -11.50
CA ARG A 319 -17.21 -10.18 -11.74
C ARG A 319 -17.67 -8.80 -11.29
N LEU A 320 -18.66 -8.26 -12.00
CA LEU A 320 -19.35 -7.04 -11.59
C LEU A 320 -20.17 -7.28 -10.31
N TRP A 321 -20.43 -6.22 -9.59
CA TRP A 321 -21.29 -6.28 -8.41
C TRP A 321 -22.76 -6.53 -8.83
N THR A 322 -23.42 -7.36 -8.05
CA THR A 322 -24.87 -7.59 -8.13
C THR A 322 -25.42 -7.62 -6.71
N PRO A 323 -26.65 -7.11 -6.47
CA PRO A 323 -27.29 -7.22 -5.16
C PRO A 323 -27.35 -8.69 -4.72
N LYS A 324 -27.23 -8.94 -3.42
CA LYS A 324 -27.52 -10.27 -2.90
C LYS A 324 -29.01 -10.53 -3.07
N ALA A 325 -29.36 -11.73 -3.52
CA ALA A 325 -30.73 -12.20 -3.46
C ALA A 325 -31.23 -12.07 -2.00
N ALA A 326 -32.46 -11.59 -1.84
CA ALA A 326 -33.09 -11.37 -0.55
C ALA A 326 -33.31 -12.68 0.19
#